data_87c35586af143f445ebf5fb8269b1145
#
_entry.id   87c35586af143f445ebf5fb8269b1145
#
_cell.length_a   1.000
_cell.length_b   1.000
_cell.length_c   1.000
_cell.angle_alpha   90.00
_cell.angle_beta   90.00
_cell.angle_gamma   90.00
#
_symmetry.space_group_name_H-M   'P 1'
#
loop_
_entity.id
_entity.type
_entity.pdbx_description
1 polymer ?
#
loop_
_entity_poly.entity_id
_entity_poly.type
_entity_poly.pdbx_seq_one_letter_code
_entity_poly.pdbx_strand_id
1 'polypeptide(L)'
;PVYLIGPEELKEAAFYAVVLDSKFQKITTRVFIDDVLITHATPIQVEELFQLMTDKALKKVDSITISSKHKKDLTQYIKTKFKVIRAAGGVVDKEGKTLLIHRNGLWDLPKGKMERNEDIRSCALREVEEETGVKVAVQEKICHTWHTYTKKKKYILKKTYWYQMECLDDLQIGPQIKEGIDDVKWMTLSQVRASLYDSYRTIRVVMQEYHKLLKKQSL
;
A
#
# COMPACT_ATOMS: atom_id res chain seq x y z
N PRO A 1 3.55 2.07 -7.87
CA PRO A 1 3.65 0.77 -7.20
C PRO A 1 4.50 -0.22 -7.99
N VAL A 2 5.02 -1.25 -7.30
CA VAL A 2 5.68 -2.40 -7.93
C VAL A 2 4.83 -3.63 -7.66
N TYR A 3 4.50 -4.36 -8.73
CA TYR A 3 3.77 -5.62 -8.67
C TYR A 3 4.71 -6.76 -9.05
N LEU A 4 4.68 -7.86 -8.31
CA LEU A 4 5.35 -9.09 -8.66
C LEU A 4 4.32 -10.17 -8.92
N ILE A 5 4.26 -10.64 -10.16
CA ILE A 5 3.24 -11.59 -10.64
C ILE A 5 3.88 -12.82 -11.27
N GLY A 6 3.12 -13.92 -11.34
CA GLY A 6 3.44 -15.04 -12.21
C GLY A 6 3.08 -14.74 -13.67
N PRO A 7 3.65 -15.48 -14.64
CA PRO A 7 3.29 -15.29 -16.06
C PRO A 7 1.81 -15.51 -16.33
N GLU A 8 1.16 -16.37 -15.56
CA GLU A 8 -0.28 -16.69 -15.65
C GLU A 8 -1.19 -15.54 -15.18
N GLU A 9 -0.65 -14.62 -14.36
CA GLU A 9 -1.35 -13.44 -13.87
C GLU A 9 -1.19 -12.23 -14.81
N LEU A 10 -0.38 -12.39 -15.88
CA LEU A 10 -0.03 -11.31 -16.78
C LEU A 10 -1.25 -10.94 -17.64
N LYS A 11 -1.63 -9.67 -17.60
CA LYS A 11 -2.57 -9.08 -18.56
C LYS A 11 -1.89 -8.90 -19.93
N GLU A 12 -2.68 -8.59 -20.96
CA GLU A 12 -2.14 -8.31 -22.29
C GLU A 12 -1.06 -7.21 -22.24
N ALA A 13 0.02 -7.41 -22.99
CA ALA A 13 1.14 -6.47 -23.04
C ALA A 13 0.74 -5.06 -23.50
N ALA A 14 -0.37 -4.94 -24.25
CA ALA A 14 -0.92 -3.66 -24.68
C ALA A 14 -1.36 -2.71 -23.57
N PHE A 15 -1.53 -3.20 -22.34
CA PHE A 15 -1.84 -2.36 -21.17
C PHE A 15 -0.62 -1.66 -20.55
N TYR A 16 0.59 -1.90 -21.07
CA TYR A 16 1.82 -1.31 -20.57
C TYR A 16 2.40 -0.34 -21.59
N ALA A 17 2.79 0.84 -21.13
CA ALA A 17 3.45 1.83 -21.98
C ALA A 17 4.85 1.38 -22.42
N VAL A 18 5.52 0.60 -21.55
CA VAL A 18 6.84 0.03 -21.81
C VAL A 18 6.87 -1.44 -21.44
N VAL A 19 7.33 -2.28 -22.37
CA VAL A 19 7.61 -3.70 -22.13
C VAL A 19 9.10 -3.95 -22.31
N LEU A 20 9.74 -4.46 -21.25
CA LEU A 20 11.17 -4.76 -21.23
C LEU A 20 11.39 -6.24 -20.93
N ASP A 21 12.05 -6.94 -21.85
CA ASP A 21 12.55 -8.29 -21.57
C ASP A 21 13.98 -8.19 -21.02
N SER A 22 14.12 -8.46 -19.73
CA SER A 22 15.38 -8.29 -19.02
C SER A 22 16.45 -9.32 -19.40
N LYS A 23 16.13 -10.32 -20.21
CA LYS A 23 17.13 -11.21 -20.84
C LYS A 23 17.96 -10.49 -21.89
N PHE A 24 17.36 -9.51 -22.58
CA PHE A 24 17.96 -8.86 -23.73
C PHE A 24 18.23 -7.37 -23.53
N GLN A 25 17.60 -6.78 -22.51
CA GLN A 25 17.62 -5.33 -22.29
C GLN A 25 18.04 -5.00 -20.85
N LYS A 26 18.90 -3.99 -20.71
CA LYS A 26 19.29 -3.47 -19.39
C LYS A 26 18.17 -2.61 -18.79
N ILE A 27 17.98 -2.71 -17.48
CA ILE A 27 17.08 -1.84 -16.73
C ILE A 27 17.72 -0.45 -16.63
N THR A 28 17.15 0.53 -17.33
CA THR A 28 17.64 1.91 -17.34
C THR A 28 16.49 2.89 -17.19
N THR A 29 16.75 4.04 -16.56
CA THR A 29 15.72 5.07 -16.31
C THR A 29 15.23 5.78 -17.56
N ARG A 30 16.01 5.73 -18.68
CA ARG A 30 15.73 6.51 -19.89
C ARG A 30 14.45 6.10 -20.61
N VAL A 31 14.04 4.83 -20.45
CA VAL A 31 12.87 4.25 -21.15
C VAL A 31 11.66 4.10 -20.26
N PHE A 32 11.77 4.37 -18.98
CA PHE A 32 10.70 4.12 -18.00
C PHE A 32 9.74 5.30 -17.89
N ILE A 33 8.53 5.13 -18.42
CA ILE A 33 7.41 6.06 -18.34
C ILE A 33 6.11 5.28 -18.03
N ASP A 34 5.18 5.91 -17.37
CA ASP A 34 3.83 5.39 -17.07
C ASP A 34 3.85 3.96 -16.49
N ASP A 35 3.16 3.02 -17.11
CA ASP A 35 3.10 1.63 -16.67
C ASP A 35 4.13 0.77 -17.40
N VAL A 36 5.06 0.19 -16.63
CA VAL A 36 6.19 -0.61 -17.14
C VAL A 36 5.98 -2.07 -16.81
N LEU A 37 6.16 -2.94 -17.81
CA LEU A 37 6.27 -4.39 -17.64
C LEU A 37 7.74 -4.83 -17.81
N ILE A 38 8.26 -5.56 -16.82
CA ILE A 38 9.56 -6.21 -16.89
C ILE A 38 9.33 -7.72 -16.84
N THR A 39 9.75 -8.43 -17.89
CA THR A 39 9.70 -9.89 -17.94
C THR A 39 11.07 -10.50 -17.66
N HIS A 40 11.10 -11.73 -17.14
CA HIS A 40 12.30 -12.54 -16.89
C HIS A 40 13.34 -11.90 -15.95
N ALA A 41 12.95 -10.95 -15.09
CA ALA A 41 13.88 -10.29 -14.18
C ALA A 41 14.57 -11.28 -13.23
N THR A 42 15.88 -11.13 -13.13
CA THR A 42 16.73 -11.82 -12.16
C THR A 42 16.74 -11.09 -10.81
N PRO A 43 17.15 -11.74 -9.71
CA PRO A 43 17.31 -11.08 -8.42
C PRO A 43 18.21 -9.82 -8.48
N ILE A 44 19.31 -9.87 -9.23
CA ILE A 44 20.25 -8.75 -9.39
C ILE A 44 19.57 -7.58 -10.07
N GLN A 45 18.84 -7.82 -11.16
CA GLN A 45 18.12 -6.78 -11.89
C GLN A 45 17.00 -6.14 -11.07
N VAL A 46 16.35 -6.91 -10.19
CA VAL A 46 15.36 -6.37 -9.24
C VAL A 46 16.05 -5.48 -8.20
N GLU A 47 17.26 -5.81 -7.75
CA GLU A 47 18.05 -4.97 -6.84
C GLU A 47 18.44 -3.64 -7.52
N GLU A 48 18.91 -3.68 -8.77
CA GLU A 48 19.19 -2.48 -9.58
C GLU A 48 17.95 -1.60 -9.71
N LEU A 49 16.77 -2.19 -9.98
CA LEU A 49 15.51 -1.47 -10.04
C LEU A 49 15.18 -0.77 -8.71
N PHE A 50 15.36 -1.44 -7.56
CA PHE A 50 15.13 -0.82 -6.26
C PHE A 50 16.10 0.32 -5.98
N GLN A 51 17.36 0.21 -6.41
CA GLN A 51 18.31 1.30 -6.30
C GLN A 51 17.84 2.52 -7.10
N LEU A 52 17.42 2.35 -8.35
CA LEU A 52 16.87 3.42 -9.19
C LEU A 52 15.62 4.07 -8.57
N MET A 53 14.77 3.29 -7.90
CA MET A 53 13.61 3.82 -7.17
C MET A 53 14.04 4.67 -5.96
N THR A 54 15.08 4.24 -5.25
CA THR A 54 15.60 4.97 -4.07
C THR A 54 16.20 6.31 -4.48
N ASP A 55 16.90 6.37 -5.59
CA ASP A 55 17.52 7.56 -6.15
C ASP A 55 16.52 8.54 -6.77
N LYS A 56 15.21 8.25 -6.64
CA LYS A 56 14.12 9.02 -7.25
C LYS A 56 14.22 9.19 -8.76
N ALA A 57 14.95 8.28 -9.40
CA ALA A 57 15.19 8.31 -10.83
C ALA A 57 13.96 7.95 -11.69
N LEU A 58 12.90 7.41 -11.07
CA LEU A 58 11.69 6.91 -11.74
C LEU A 58 10.47 7.83 -11.52
N LYS A 59 10.65 9.15 -11.64
CA LYS A 59 9.59 10.13 -11.38
C LYS A 59 8.41 10.06 -12.36
N LYS A 60 8.65 9.59 -13.59
CA LYS A 60 7.66 9.49 -14.66
C LYS A 60 6.97 8.12 -14.70
N VAL A 61 7.26 7.24 -13.77
CA VAL A 61 6.73 5.87 -13.74
C VAL A 61 5.51 5.80 -12.84
N ASP A 62 4.40 5.35 -13.38
CA ASP A 62 3.18 5.14 -12.63
C ASP A 62 3.16 3.79 -11.92
N SER A 63 3.48 2.72 -12.62
CA SER A 63 3.65 1.41 -12.01
C SER A 63 4.75 0.59 -12.69
N ILE A 64 5.25 -0.41 -11.96
CA ILE A 64 6.17 -1.41 -12.50
C ILE A 64 5.60 -2.79 -12.17
N THR A 65 5.36 -3.58 -13.21
CA THR A 65 4.97 -4.98 -13.08
C THR A 65 6.15 -5.86 -13.44
N ILE A 66 6.55 -6.74 -12.54
CA ILE A 66 7.60 -7.73 -12.76
C ILE A 66 6.94 -9.09 -12.92
N SER A 67 7.01 -9.67 -14.10
CA SER A 67 6.51 -11.02 -14.38
C SER A 67 7.67 -12.02 -14.35
N SER A 68 7.55 -13.04 -13.51
CA SER A 68 8.59 -14.08 -13.37
C SER A 68 8.00 -15.44 -13.05
N LYS A 69 8.53 -16.48 -13.73
CA LYS A 69 8.25 -17.89 -13.39
C LYS A 69 8.74 -18.25 -11.98
N HIS A 70 9.73 -17.51 -11.47
CA HIS A 70 10.33 -17.69 -10.13
C HIS A 70 9.80 -16.66 -9.12
N LYS A 71 8.52 -16.29 -9.19
CA LYS A 71 7.89 -15.30 -8.31
C LYS A 71 8.16 -15.54 -6.82
N LYS A 72 8.11 -16.80 -6.36
CA LYS A 72 8.36 -17.15 -4.95
C LYS A 72 9.80 -16.84 -4.55
N ASP A 73 10.77 -17.27 -5.35
CA ASP A 73 12.20 -17.09 -5.07
C ASP A 73 12.59 -15.61 -5.11
N LEU A 74 12.08 -14.88 -6.11
CA LEU A 74 12.23 -13.43 -6.20
C LEU A 74 11.63 -12.70 -4.98
N THR A 75 10.45 -13.11 -4.55
CA THR A 75 9.82 -12.55 -3.34
C THR A 75 10.70 -12.78 -2.11
N GLN A 76 11.24 -13.99 -1.96
CA GLN A 76 12.11 -14.32 -0.84
C GLN A 76 13.42 -13.53 -0.91
N TYR A 77 14.06 -13.46 -2.07
CA TYR A 77 15.25 -12.65 -2.30
C TYR A 77 15.03 -11.17 -1.94
N ILE A 78 13.95 -10.56 -2.44
CA ILE A 78 13.60 -9.18 -2.12
C ILE A 78 13.51 -8.98 -0.60
N LYS A 79 12.85 -9.90 0.11
CA LYS A 79 12.73 -9.82 1.57
C LYS A 79 14.07 -9.84 2.29
N THR A 80 15.09 -10.54 1.77
CA THR A 80 16.43 -10.57 2.40
C THR A 80 17.15 -9.22 2.34
N LYS A 81 16.82 -8.37 1.36
CA LYS A 81 17.45 -7.05 1.17
C LYS A 81 16.83 -5.95 2.05
N PHE A 82 15.71 -6.23 2.68
CA PHE A 82 14.96 -5.27 3.47
C PHE A 82 14.76 -5.75 4.92
N LYS A 83 14.75 -4.80 5.85
CA LYS A 83 14.14 -5.05 7.15
C LYS A 83 12.63 -5.07 6.98
N VAL A 84 12.02 -6.25 7.04
CA VAL A 84 10.56 -6.37 6.96
C VAL A 84 9.94 -5.94 8.28
N ILE A 85 8.98 -5.02 8.22
CA ILE A 85 8.12 -4.65 9.34
C ILE A 85 6.66 -4.92 9.00
N ARG A 86 5.90 -5.31 10.01
CA ARG A 86 4.46 -5.51 9.89
C ARG A 86 3.72 -4.29 10.44
N ALA A 87 2.57 -4.01 9.87
CA ALA A 87 1.67 -2.95 10.27
C ALA A 87 0.24 -3.39 9.99
N ALA A 88 -0.72 -2.77 10.65
CA ALA A 88 -2.12 -2.98 10.36
C ALA A 88 -2.91 -1.69 10.52
N GLY A 89 -4.09 -1.64 9.92
CA GLY A 89 -5.02 -0.54 10.01
C GLY A 89 -6.32 -0.89 9.30
N GLY A 90 -7.20 0.09 9.12
CA GLY A 90 -8.53 -0.19 8.60
C GLY A 90 -9.14 0.90 7.75
N VAL A 91 -10.15 0.48 7.01
CA VAL A 91 -11.19 1.33 6.43
C VAL A 91 -12.36 1.27 7.39
N VAL A 92 -12.58 2.34 8.13
CA VAL A 92 -13.63 2.42 9.14
C VAL A 92 -14.84 3.08 8.52
N ASP A 93 -16.00 2.42 8.61
CA ASP A 93 -17.27 2.95 8.15
C ASP A 93 -18.21 3.27 9.29
N LYS A 94 -18.95 4.36 9.11
CA LYS A 94 -20.09 4.77 9.93
C LYS A 94 -21.13 5.45 9.05
N GLU A 95 -22.34 4.88 8.98
CA GLU A 95 -23.48 5.49 8.27
C GLU A 95 -23.15 5.94 6.83
N GLY A 96 -22.41 5.11 6.08
CA GLY A 96 -22.02 5.40 4.70
C GLY A 96 -20.90 6.45 4.56
N LYS A 97 -20.24 6.82 5.65
CA LYS A 97 -19.04 7.68 5.64
C LYS A 97 -17.83 6.85 6.04
N THR A 98 -16.69 7.21 5.50
CA THR A 98 -15.40 6.56 5.79
C THR A 98 -14.51 7.51 6.57
N LEU A 99 -13.80 6.99 7.59
CA LEU A 99 -12.85 7.74 8.41
C LEU A 99 -11.52 7.87 7.68
N LEU A 100 -11.06 9.11 7.47
CA LEU A 100 -9.74 9.42 6.95
C LEU A 100 -8.97 10.28 7.95
N ILE A 101 -7.65 10.12 7.93
CA ILE A 101 -6.69 10.98 8.65
C ILE A 101 -5.93 11.84 7.64
N HIS A 102 -5.60 13.08 8.03
CA HIS A 102 -4.69 13.92 7.27
C HIS A 102 -3.32 13.90 7.96
N ARG A 103 -2.29 13.47 7.22
CA ARG A 103 -0.96 13.23 7.77
C ARG A 103 0.13 13.68 6.79
N ASN A 104 1.03 14.57 7.23
CA ASN A 104 2.11 15.08 6.40
C ASN A 104 1.63 15.70 5.06
N GLY A 105 0.51 16.41 5.08
CA GLY A 105 -0.07 17.07 3.91
C GLY A 105 -0.82 16.16 2.95
N LEU A 106 -1.11 14.89 3.32
CA LEU A 106 -1.82 13.93 2.49
C LEU A 106 -2.91 13.21 3.28
N TRP A 107 -4.00 12.88 2.60
CA TRP A 107 -5.04 12.01 3.15
C TRP A 107 -4.58 10.55 3.18
N ASP A 108 -4.85 9.88 4.29
CA ASP A 108 -4.42 8.51 4.56
C ASP A 108 -5.52 7.75 5.34
N LEU A 109 -5.35 6.46 5.50
CA LEU A 109 -6.15 5.62 6.38
C LEU A 109 -5.38 5.36 7.68
N PRO A 110 -6.06 5.27 8.84
CA PRO A 110 -5.41 5.01 10.11
C PRO A 110 -4.73 3.65 10.13
N LYS A 111 -3.46 3.62 10.57
CA LYS A 111 -2.60 2.42 10.56
C LYS A 111 -1.26 2.66 11.23
N GLY A 112 -0.75 1.67 11.89
CA GLY A 112 0.60 1.78 12.40
C GLY A 112 1.33 0.44 12.51
N LYS A 113 2.42 0.42 13.24
CA LYS A 113 3.29 -0.74 13.35
C LYS A 113 2.79 -1.71 14.39
N MET A 114 2.91 -3.00 14.06
CA MET A 114 2.71 -4.06 15.00
C MET A 114 3.78 -4.03 16.10
N GLU A 115 3.36 -4.09 17.34
CA GLU A 115 4.21 -4.19 18.51
C GLU A 115 4.70 -5.62 18.76
N ARG A 116 5.60 -5.77 19.73
CA ARG A 116 6.11 -7.08 20.13
C ARG A 116 5.01 -7.86 20.84
N ASN A 117 4.80 -9.12 20.44
CA ASN A 117 3.78 -10.03 20.97
C ASN A 117 2.33 -9.60 20.69
N GLU A 118 2.10 -8.72 19.73
CA GLU A 118 0.78 -8.30 19.27
C GLU A 118 0.38 -9.12 18.04
N ASP A 119 -0.87 -9.50 17.92
CA ASP A 119 -1.42 -10.05 16.68
C ASP A 119 -1.85 -8.92 15.72
N ILE A 120 -2.05 -9.27 14.46
CA ILE A 120 -2.33 -8.28 13.40
C ILE A 120 -3.67 -7.58 13.59
N ARG A 121 -4.70 -8.27 14.11
CA ARG A 121 -6.03 -7.67 14.32
C ARG A 121 -6.01 -6.72 15.51
N SER A 122 -5.38 -7.11 16.59
CA SER A 122 -5.18 -6.26 17.77
C SER A 122 -4.39 -4.99 17.42
N CYS A 123 -3.32 -5.13 16.60
CA CYS A 123 -2.59 -3.99 16.06
C CYS A 123 -3.53 -3.03 15.29
N ALA A 124 -4.39 -3.57 14.43
CA ALA A 124 -5.29 -2.74 13.63
C ALA A 124 -6.29 -1.96 14.50
N LEU A 125 -6.86 -2.59 15.55
CA LEU A 125 -7.76 -1.96 16.52
C LEU A 125 -7.03 -0.84 17.26
N ARG A 126 -5.90 -1.15 17.87
CA ARG A 126 -5.11 -0.20 18.68
C ARG A 126 -4.70 1.03 17.85
N GLU A 127 -4.15 0.81 16.65
CA GLU A 127 -3.67 1.91 15.81
C GLU A 127 -4.79 2.84 15.34
N VAL A 128 -5.97 2.28 15.00
CA VAL A 128 -7.13 3.11 14.66
C VAL A 128 -7.56 3.96 15.88
N GLU A 129 -7.67 3.34 17.06
CA GLU A 129 -8.06 4.06 18.27
C GLU A 129 -7.01 5.10 18.68
N GLU A 130 -5.72 4.79 18.63
CA GLU A 130 -4.63 5.70 18.97
C GLU A 130 -4.53 6.90 18.00
N GLU A 131 -4.66 6.65 16.69
CA GLU A 131 -4.51 7.72 15.67
C GLU A 131 -5.76 8.61 15.55
N THR A 132 -6.94 8.11 15.92
CA THR A 132 -8.22 8.79 15.63
C THR A 132 -9.15 9.00 16.83
N GLY A 133 -8.90 8.34 17.95
CA GLY A 133 -9.83 8.32 19.11
C GLY A 133 -11.12 7.54 18.86
N VAL A 134 -11.25 6.82 17.75
CA VAL A 134 -12.45 6.07 17.37
C VAL A 134 -12.30 4.60 17.75
N LYS A 135 -13.25 4.07 18.55
CA LYS A 135 -13.33 2.64 18.86
C LYS A 135 -14.02 1.88 17.75
N VAL A 136 -13.45 0.76 17.35
CA VAL A 136 -13.90 0.02 16.17
C VAL A 136 -13.99 -1.49 16.42
N ALA A 137 -14.80 -2.16 15.62
CA ALA A 137 -14.83 -3.61 15.50
C ALA A 137 -14.21 -4.03 14.16
N VAL A 138 -13.25 -4.96 14.21
CA VAL A 138 -12.65 -5.53 12.99
C VAL A 138 -13.59 -6.56 12.38
N GLN A 139 -13.94 -6.34 11.12
CA GLN A 139 -14.75 -7.24 10.31
C GLN A 139 -13.86 -8.08 9.38
N GLU A 140 -13.95 -7.90 8.08
CA GLU A 140 -13.25 -8.69 7.10
C GLU A 140 -11.89 -8.09 6.71
N LYS A 141 -11.00 -8.98 6.27
CA LYS A 141 -9.73 -8.54 5.68
C LYS A 141 -9.97 -8.06 4.25
N ILE A 142 -9.57 -6.83 3.96
CA ILE A 142 -9.64 -6.25 2.62
C ILE A 142 -8.48 -6.76 1.77
N CYS A 143 -7.25 -6.40 2.13
CA CYS A 143 -6.04 -6.72 1.38
C CYS A 143 -4.78 -6.55 2.25
N HIS A 144 -3.62 -6.61 1.62
CA HIS A 144 -2.39 -6.09 2.20
C HIS A 144 -1.59 -5.33 1.15
N THR A 145 -0.89 -4.30 1.60
CA THR A 145 -0.01 -3.49 0.75
C THR A 145 1.43 -3.56 1.22
N TRP A 146 2.34 -3.31 0.28
CA TRP A 146 3.75 -3.20 0.56
C TRP A 146 4.25 -1.79 0.26
N HIS A 147 5.06 -1.25 1.16
CA HIS A 147 5.67 0.06 1.00
C HIS A 147 7.15 0.01 1.39
N THR A 148 8.00 0.61 0.56
CA THR A 148 9.44 0.69 0.81
C THR A 148 9.84 2.11 1.20
N TYR A 149 10.75 2.23 2.15
CA TYR A 149 11.37 3.51 2.51
C TYR A 149 12.72 3.27 3.19
N THR A 150 13.54 4.31 3.23
CA THR A 150 14.82 4.27 3.91
C THR A 150 14.73 4.95 5.27
N LYS A 151 15.20 4.29 6.32
CA LYS A 151 15.30 4.84 7.67
C LYS A 151 16.68 4.52 8.28
N LYS A 152 17.45 5.56 8.68
CA LYS A 152 18.80 5.40 9.24
C LYS A 152 19.69 4.50 8.37
N LYS A 153 19.74 4.76 7.07
CA LYS A 153 20.51 4.00 6.05
C LYS A 153 20.09 2.52 5.89
N LYS A 154 18.93 2.11 6.43
CA LYS A 154 18.40 0.75 6.26
C LYS A 154 17.20 0.79 5.33
N TYR A 155 17.15 -0.13 4.38
CA TYR A 155 15.98 -0.34 3.53
C TYR A 155 14.90 -1.06 4.33
N ILE A 156 13.71 -0.48 4.37
CA ILE A 156 12.56 -1.01 5.09
C ILE A 156 11.51 -1.43 4.08
N LEU A 157 10.96 -2.62 4.27
CA LEU A 157 9.80 -3.14 3.55
C LEU A 157 8.65 -3.28 4.54
N LYS A 158 7.72 -2.34 4.50
CA LYS A 158 6.54 -2.32 5.39
C LYS A 158 5.40 -3.07 4.73
N LYS A 159 4.92 -4.16 5.35
CA LYS A 159 3.70 -4.87 4.99
C LYS A 159 2.57 -4.37 5.86
N THR A 160 1.56 -3.72 5.28
CA THR A 160 0.37 -3.26 6.01
C THR A 160 -0.82 -4.14 5.67
N TYR A 161 -1.47 -4.68 6.69
CA TYR A 161 -2.71 -5.44 6.58
C TYR A 161 -3.89 -4.50 6.79
N TRP A 162 -4.88 -4.56 5.91
CA TRP A 162 -6.03 -3.68 5.89
C TRP A 162 -7.30 -4.47 6.16
N TYR A 163 -8.11 -3.93 7.05
CA TYR A 163 -9.38 -4.52 7.46
C TYR A 163 -10.52 -3.56 7.23
N GLN A 164 -11.69 -4.11 6.87
CA GLN A 164 -12.97 -3.43 7.03
C GLN A 164 -13.27 -3.36 8.51
N MET A 165 -13.72 -2.19 8.97
CA MET A 165 -14.04 -1.95 10.38
C MET A 165 -15.33 -1.16 10.50
N GLU A 166 -16.07 -1.43 11.56
CA GLU A 166 -17.26 -0.70 11.95
C GLU A 166 -16.97 0.20 13.14
N CYS A 167 -17.46 1.43 13.11
CA CYS A 167 -17.36 2.34 14.23
C CYS A 167 -18.29 1.89 15.37
N LEU A 168 -17.74 1.73 16.56
CA LEU A 168 -18.49 1.44 17.78
C LEU A 168 -18.73 2.71 18.62
N ASP A 169 -17.72 3.59 18.71
CA ASP A 169 -17.77 4.82 19.49
C ASP A 169 -16.79 5.83 18.91
N ASP A 170 -17.26 7.05 18.67
CA ASP A 170 -16.45 8.16 18.14
C ASP A 170 -16.58 9.45 18.97
N LEU A 171 -17.03 9.34 20.22
CA LEU A 171 -17.19 10.49 21.12
C LEU A 171 -15.88 11.24 21.37
N GLN A 172 -14.75 10.55 21.24
CA GLN A 172 -13.42 11.12 21.44
C GLN A 172 -12.63 11.28 20.13
N ILE A 173 -13.32 11.39 18.99
CA ILE A 173 -12.65 11.58 17.70
C ILE A 173 -11.71 12.79 17.73
N GLY A 174 -10.47 12.56 17.34
CA GLY A 174 -9.45 13.59 17.27
C GLY A 174 -8.11 13.08 16.75
N PRO A 175 -7.29 13.97 16.18
CA PRO A 175 -6.01 13.58 15.58
C PRO A 175 -4.93 13.33 16.65
N GLN A 176 -4.11 12.32 16.46
CA GLN A 176 -2.91 12.10 17.26
C GLN A 176 -1.75 12.97 16.75
N ILE A 177 -1.64 14.18 17.25
CA ILE A 177 -0.68 15.19 16.82
C ILE A 177 0.78 14.70 16.89
N LYS A 178 1.13 13.87 17.91
CA LYS A 178 2.48 13.30 18.08
C LYS A 178 2.94 12.42 16.91
N GLU A 179 1.99 11.87 16.16
CA GLU A 179 2.26 11.05 14.96
C GLU A 179 2.22 11.87 13.66
N GLY A 180 2.09 13.20 13.75
CA GLY A 180 2.00 14.09 12.60
C GLY A 180 0.66 14.02 11.88
N ILE A 181 -0.39 13.62 12.59
CA ILE A 181 -1.77 13.66 12.13
C ILE A 181 -2.33 15.01 12.58
N ASP A 182 -2.79 15.80 11.64
CA ASP A 182 -3.32 17.15 11.90
C ASP A 182 -4.84 17.25 11.74
N ASP A 183 -5.48 16.25 11.12
CA ASP A 183 -6.93 16.20 10.96
C ASP A 183 -7.46 14.76 10.89
N VAL A 184 -8.69 14.57 11.38
CA VAL A 184 -9.45 13.29 11.30
C VAL A 184 -10.86 13.62 10.88
N LYS A 185 -11.36 13.00 9.82
CA LYS A 185 -12.70 13.31 9.28
C LYS A 185 -13.47 12.10 8.83
N TRP A 186 -14.77 12.13 9.11
CA TRP A 186 -15.75 11.31 8.45
C TRP A 186 -16.07 11.90 7.08
N MET A 187 -15.80 11.16 6.02
CA MET A 187 -15.99 11.61 4.64
C MET A 187 -17.04 10.78 3.91
N THR A 188 -17.91 11.45 3.18
CA THR A 188 -18.82 10.81 2.22
C THR A 188 -18.03 10.19 1.06
N LEU A 189 -18.65 9.30 0.30
CA LEU A 189 -18.00 8.67 -0.85
C LEU A 189 -17.44 9.69 -1.86
N SER A 190 -18.15 10.80 -2.09
CA SER A 190 -17.69 11.87 -2.99
C SER A 190 -16.45 12.59 -2.44
N GLN A 191 -16.42 12.87 -1.14
CA GLN A 191 -15.28 13.47 -0.46
C GLN A 191 -14.07 12.54 -0.45
N VAL A 192 -14.27 11.24 -0.16
CA VAL A 192 -13.20 10.23 -0.27
C VAL A 192 -12.61 10.21 -1.66
N ARG A 193 -13.44 10.16 -2.72
CA ARG A 193 -12.96 10.18 -4.11
C ARG A 193 -12.10 11.42 -4.41
N ALA A 194 -12.51 12.58 -3.95
CA ALA A 194 -11.74 13.82 -4.10
C ALA A 194 -10.41 13.75 -3.34
N SER A 195 -10.41 13.30 -2.07
CA SER A 195 -9.22 13.21 -1.24
C SER A 195 -8.18 12.19 -1.75
N LEU A 196 -8.60 11.19 -2.55
CA LEU A 196 -7.68 10.23 -3.15
C LEU A 196 -6.70 10.88 -4.16
N TYR A 197 -6.97 12.07 -4.70
CA TYR A 197 -6.00 12.81 -5.53
C TYR A 197 -4.80 13.26 -4.69
N ASP A 198 -5.04 13.65 -3.43
CA ASP A 198 -4.04 14.08 -2.45
C ASP A 198 -3.73 12.98 -1.43
N SER A 199 -3.63 11.74 -1.89
CA SER A 199 -3.34 10.56 -1.06
C SER A 199 -2.20 9.73 -1.61
N TYR A 200 -1.63 8.87 -0.76
CA TYR A 200 -0.66 7.87 -1.21
C TYR A 200 -1.30 6.87 -2.20
N ARG A 201 -0.57 6.49 -3.25
CA ARG A 201 -1.06 5.51 -4.24
C ARG A 201 -1.53 4.18 -3.61
N THR A 202 -0.89 3.75 -2.53
CA THR A 202 -1.29 2.56 -1.78
C THR A 202 -2.70 2.67 -1.21
N ILE A 203 -3.13 3.87 -0.78
CA ILE A 203 -4.49 4.09 -0.25
C ILE A 203 -5.53 3.95 -1.36
N ARG A 204 -5.23 4.43 -2.57
CA ARG A 204 -6.11 4.21 -3.74
C ARG A 204 -6.36 2.73 -4.00
N VAL A 205 -5.30 1.91 -3.91
CA VAL A 205 -5.41 0.44 -4.05
C VAL A 205 -6.29 -0.15 -2.94
N VAL A 206 -6.07 0.26 -1.69
CA VAL A 206 -6.89 -0.22 -0.55
C VAL A 206 -8.37 0.11 -0.78
N MET A 207 -8.69 1.35 -1.17
CA MET A 207 -10.06 1.78 -1.41
C MET A 207 -10.69 1.04 -2.60
N GLN A 208 -9.94 0.74 -3.65
CA GLN A 208 -10.42 -0.09 -4.78
C GLN A 208 -10.77 -1.51 -4.32
N GLU A 209 -9.90 -2.15 -3.54
CA GLU A 209 -10.14 -3.50 -3.01
C GLU A 209 -11.32 -3.51 -2.02
N TYR A 210 -11.44 -2.47 -1.21
CA TYR A 210 -12.58 -2.29 -0.31
C TYR A 210 -13.91 -2.19 -1.07
N HIS A 211 -13.99 -1.38 -2.13
CA HIS A 211 -15.21 -1.30 -2.96
C HIS A 211 -15.56 -2.62 -3.64
N LYS A 212 -14.54 -3.43 -4.02
CA LYS A 212 -14.79 -4.79 -4.55
C LYS A 212 -15.37 -5.71 -3.48
N LEU A 213 -14.88 -5.60 -2.24
CA LEU A 213 -15.39 -6.37 -1.10
C LEU A 213 -16.87 -6.06 -0.85
N LEU A 214 -17.22 -4.76 -0.75
CA LEU A 214 -18.61 -4.33 -0.54
C LEU A 214 -19.56 -4.83 -1.63
N LYS A 215 -19.13 -4.80 -2.91
CA LYS A 215 -19.95 -5.35 -4.02
C LYS A 215 -20.20 -6.85 -3.88
N LYS A 216 -19.25 -7.60 -3.32
CA LYS A 216 -19.44 -9.05 -3.08
C LYS A 216 -20.36 -9.35 -1.90
N GLN A 217 -20.39 -8.47 -0.91
CA GLN A 217 -21.27 -8.60 0.26
C GLN A 217 -22.73 -8.22 -0.05
N SER A 218 -22.95 -7.46 -1.15
CA SER A 218 -24.29 -7.01 -1.59
C SER A 218 -24.96 -7.98 -2.58
N LEU A 219 -24.29 -9.08 -2.98
CA LEU A 219 -24.79 -10.16 -3.85
C LEU A 219 -25.18 -11.40 -3.04
#